data_b27b8fa0e195094e3f54dfdebc72c40a
#
_entry.id   b27b8fa0e195094e3f54dfdebc72c40a
#
_cell.length_a   1.000
_cell.length_b   1.000
_cell.length_c   1.000
_cell.angle_alpha   90.00
_cell.angle_beta   90.00
_cell.angle_gamma   90.00
#
_symmetry.space_group_name_H-M   'P 1'
#
loop_
_entity.id
_entity.type
_entity.pdbx_description
1 polymer ?
#
loop_
_entity_poly.entity_id
_entity_poly.type
_entity_poly.pdbx_seq_one_letter_code
_entity_poly.pdbx_strand_id
1 'polypeptide(L)'
;MISKILKATKEQLNNIEFDSYRDSFLKKGYPNNWFFMEAGEEHYRLLAYIGSLYKGKTLLDIGSYQGNSAIALAHSGNKIISYDLASQPIISKIKKDNISFEIGNILDNNDLILSSPFIMLDTYHDGTFEQEFVDHLIKINYKGLVMFDDIHLNKEMSNFWNGLKNEKYDLTHIGHHSGTGIAIF
;
A
#
# COMPACT_ATOMS: atom_id res chain seq x y z
N MET A 1 14.95 6.22 -6.28
CA MET A 1 13.74 5.38 -6.22
C MET A 1 12.56 6.08 -6.86
N ILE A 2 12.15 7.24 -6.36
CA ILE A 2 10.97 7.97 -6.85
C ILE A 2 10.97 8.18 -8.37
N SER A 3 12.10 8.56 -8.97
CA SER A 3 12.18 8.79 -10.43
C SER A 3 11.84 7.56 -11.30
N LYS A 4 12.01 6.34 -10.76
CA LYS A 4 11.58 5.11 -11.45
C LYS A 4 10.07 4.94 -11.35
N ILE A 5 9.48 5.23 -10.19
CA ILE A 5 8.04 5.16 -9.97
C ILE A 5 7.32 6.16 -10.88
N LEU A 6 7.79 7.41 -10.95
CA LEU A 6 7.23 8.45 -11.80
C LEU A 6 7.33 8.18 -13.31
N LYS A 7 8.21 7.28 -13.71
CA LYS A 7 8.38 6.85 -15.12
C LYS A 7 7.67 5.54 -15.44
N ALA A 8 6.97 4.94 -14.47
CA ALA A 8 6.19 3.74 -14.72
C ALA A 8 5.10 4.02 -15.75
N THR A 9 4.87 3.07 -16.65
CA THR A 9 3.82 3.17 -17.67
C THR A 9 2.76 2.11 -17.45
N LYS A 10 1.52 2.38 -17.88
CA LYS A 10 0.44 1.37 -17.84
C LYS A 10 0.86 0.07 -18.54
N GLU A 11 1.60 0.15 -19.64
CA GLU A 11 2.11 -1.02 -20.34
C GLU A 11 3.03 -1.88 -19.44
N GLN A 12 3.97 -1.24 -18.73
CA GLN A 12 4.83 -1.96 -17.78
C GLN A 12 4.04 -2.61 -16.66
N LEU A 13 3.02 -1.91 -16.12
CA LEU A 13 2.18 -2.44 -15.04
C LEU A 13 1.31 -3.59 -15.55
N ASN A 14 0.74 -3.48 -16.75
CA ASN A 14 -0.11 -4.52 -17.35
C ASN A 14 0.64 -5.83 -17.65
N ASN A 15 1.97 -5.78 -17.75
CA ASN A 15 2.80 -6.96 -17.90
C ASN A 15 3.08 -7.71 -16.58
N ILE A 16 2.58 -7.20 -15.44
CA ILE A 16 2.70 -7.89 -14.15
C ILE A 16 1.58 -8.92 -14.04
N GLU A 17 1.94 -10.19 -13.95
CA GLU A 17 1.01 -11.30 -13.87
C GLU A 17 0.80 -11.75 -12.42
N PHE A 18 -0.46 -11.76 -11.98
CA PHE A 18 -0.88 -12.26 -10.68
C PHE A 18 -1.60 -13.61 -10.74
N ASP A 19 -1.54 -14.32 -11.84
CA ASP A 19 -2.39 -15.47 -12.14
C ASP A 19 -2.33 -16.58 -11.07
N SER A 20 -1.16 -16.83 -10.49
CA SER A 20 -1.02 -17.82 -9.42
C SER A 20 -1.82 -17.46 -8.16
N TYR A 21 -2.07 -16.17 -7.93
CA TYR A 21 -2.91 -15.67 -6.84
C TYR A 21 -4.38 -15.69 -7.20
N ARG A 22 -4.71 -15.21 -8.41
CA ARG A 22 -6.04 -15.21 -8.96
C ARG A 22 -6.71 -16.56 -8.77
N ASP A 23 -6.08 -17.62 -9.24
CA ASP A 23 -6.59 -18.98 -9.13
C ASP A 23 -6.77 -19.44 -7.68
N SER A 24 -5.89 -19.07 -6.77
CA SER A 24 -5.99 -19.46 -5.37
C SER A 24 -7.13 -18.75 -4.64
N PHE A 25 -7.43 -17.49 -4.98
CA PHE A 25 -8.52 -16.72 -4.37
C PHE A 25 -9.88 -17.04 -4.99
N LEU A 26 -9.98 -17.19 -6.30
CA LEU A 26 -11.22 -17.56 -6.98
C LEU A 26 -11.68 -18.97 -6.60
N LYS A 27 -10.78 -19.93 -6.51
CA LYS A 27 -11.10 -21.32 -6.07
C LYS A 27 -11.56 -21.39 -4.62
N LYS A 28 -11.31 -20.38 -3.80
CA LYS A 28 -11.72 -20.32 -2.40
C LYS A 28 -13.02 -19.58 -2.14
N GLY A 29 -13.75 -19.17 -3.17
CA GLY A 29 -15.11 -18.62 -3.06
C GLY A 29 -15.20 -17.24 -2.37
N TYR A 30 -14.24 -16.37 -2.59
CA TYR A 30 -14.28 -14.99 -2.09
C TYR A 30 -14.81 -14.04 -3.17
N PRO A 31 -16.09 -13.63 -3.12
CA PRO A 31 -16.75 -12.92 -4.20
C PRO A 31 -16.34 -11.47 -4.38
N ASN A 32 -15.68 -10.84 -3.41
CA ASN A 32 -15.36 -9.41 -3.42
C ASN A 32 -13.86 -9.16 -3.29
N ASN A 33 -13.06 -9.88 -4.03
CA ASN A 33 -11.62 -9.64 -4.03
C ASN A 33 -11.27 -8.49 -4.97
N TRP A 34 -11.10 -7.30 -4.42
CA TRP A 34 -10.69 -6.08 -5.13
C TRP A 34 -9.42 -6.25 -5.97
N PHE A 35 -8.56 -7.20 -5.59
CA PHE A 35 -7.33 -7.51 -6.31
C PHE A 35 -7.56 -7.87 -7.80
N PHE A 36 -8.75 -8.39 -8.13
CA PHE A 36 -9.09 -8.81 -9.48
C PHE A 36 -10.25 -8.02 -10.09
N MET A 37 -10.71 -7.00 -9.39
CA MET A 37 -11.69 -6.08 -9.96
C MET A 37 -10.96 -5.07 -10.83
N GLU A 38 -11.55 -4.71 -11.97
CA GLU A 38 -10.99 -3.76 -12.92
C GLU A 38 -10.53 -2.45 -12.24
N ALA A 39 -11.31 -1.98 -11.28
CA ALA A 39 -11.00 -0.79 -10.52
C ALA A 39 -9.82 -0.92 -9.53
N GLY A 40 -9.46 -2.14 -9.12
CA GLY A 40 -8.37 -2.38 -8.16
C GLY A 40 -7.08 -2.91 -8.81
N GLU A 41 -7.21 -3.55 -9.97
CA GLU A 41 -6.09 -4.26 -10.61
C GLU A 41 -4.90 -3.34 -10.92
N GLU A 42 -5.13 -2.12 -11.39
CA GLU A 42 -4.08 -1.15 -11.69
C GLU A 42 -3.32 -0.74 -10.42
N HIS A 43 -4.03 -0.52 -9.31
CA HIS A 43 -3.45 -0.18 -8.01
C HIS A 43 -2.50 -1.28 -7.51
N TYR A 44 -2.94 -2.55 -7.54
CA TYR A 44 -2.11 -3.65 -7.06
C TYR A 44 -0.93 -3.97 -8.00
N ARG A 45 -1.07 -3.76 -9.31
CA ARG A 45 0.06 -3.83 -10.24
C ARG A 45 1.11 -2.75 -9.96
N LEU A 46 0.67 -1.52 -9.64
CA LEU A 46 1.58 -0.45 -9.20
C LEU A 46 2.31 -0.84 -7.92
N LEU A 47 1.61 -1.39 -6.91
CA LEU A 47 2.24 -1.86 -5.67
C LEU A 47 3.26 -2.98 -5.93
N ALA A 48 2.96 -3.95 -6.79
CA ALA A 48 3.90 -5.00 -7.17
C ALA A 48 5.13 -4.44 -7.91
N TYR A 49 4.93 -3.47 -8.79
CA TYR A 49 6.03 -2.76 -9.44
C TYR A 49 6.91 -2.04 -8.41
N ILE A 50 6.31 -1.27 -7.50
CA ILE A 50 7.04 -0.60 -6.43
C ILE A 50 7.79 -1.63 -5.58
N GLY A 51 7.15 -2.73 -5.17
CA GLY A 51 7.80 -3.82 -4.45
C GLY A 51 9.04 -4.33 -5.18
N SER A 52 8.99 -4.47 -6.51
CA SER A 52 10.12 -4.93 -7.32
C SER A 52 11.34 -4.00 -7.24
N LEU A 53 11.12 -2.72 -6.99
CA LEU A 53 12.19 -1.73 -6.85
C LEU A 53 12.92 -1.83 -5.49
N TYR A 54 12.29 -2.45 -4.48
CA TYR A 54 12.81 -2.62 -3.11
C TYR A 54 13.24 -4.05 -2.81
N LYS A 55 13.62 -4.80 -3.82
CA LYS A 55 13.93 -6.23 -3.72
C LYS A 55 14.76 -6.57 -2.46
N GLY A 56 14.26 -7.52 -1.68
CA GLY A 56 14.92 -8.02 -0.46
C GLY A 56 14.81 -7.08 0.75
N LYS A 57 13.98 -6.05 0.70
CA LYS A 57 13.71 -5.16 1.85
C LYS A 57 12.47 -5.57 2.62
N THR A 58 12.38 -5.09 3.85
CA THR A 58 11.12 -5.10 4.61
C THR A 58 10.34 -3.84 4.25
N LEU A 59 9.08 -4.00 3.83
CA LEU A 59 8.16 -2.91 3.52
C LEU A 59 6.97 -2.97 4.48
N LEU A 60 6.40 -1.83 4.79
CA LEU A 60 5.27 -1.69 5.69
C LEU A 60 4.00 -1.42 4.90
N ASP A 61 2.95 -2.12 5.27
CA ASP A 61 1.61 -2.00 4.72
C ASP A 61 0.65 -1.71 5.89
N ILE A 62 -0.10 -0.62 5.82
CA ILE A 62 -0.98 -0.16 6.89
C ILE A 62 -2.40 -0.11 6.36
N GLY A 63 -3.30 -0.89 6.99
CA GLY A 63 -4.63 -1.18 6.51
C GLY A 63 -4.67 -2.52 5.79
N SER A 64 -4.44 -3.61 6.53
CA SER A 64 -4.36 -4.97 5.96
C SER A 64 -5.64 -5.39 5.26
N TYR A 65 -6.79 -5.05 5.82
CA TYR A 65 -8.12 -5.49 5.40
C TYR A 65 -8.12 -6.95 4.92
N GLN A 66 -8.18 -7.21 3.61
CA GLN A 66 -8.14 -8.56 3.01
C GLN A 66 -6.71 -9.01 2.63
N GLY A 67 -5.69 -8.21 2.88
CA GLY A 67 -4.29 -8.53 2.60
C GLY A 67 -3.85 -8.32 1.15
N ASN A 68 -4.64 -7.64 0.34
CA ASN A 68 -4.38 -7.49 -1.10
C ASN A 68 -3.13 -6.63 -1.38
N SER A 69 -2.98 -5.50 -0.69
CA SER A 69 -1.81 -4.62 -0.77
C SER A 69 -0.54 -5.33 -0.33
N ALA A 70 -0.59 -6.05 0.80
CA ALA A 70 0.52 -6.88 1.29
C ALA A 70 0.93 -7.94 0.26
N ILE A 71 -0.03 -8.65 -0.35
CA ILE A 71 0.23 -9.66 -1.39
C ILE A 71 0.92 -9.02 -2.59
N ALA A 72 0.43 -7.87 -3.04
CA ALA A 72 1.01 -7.15 -4.18
C ALA A 72 2.45 -6.71 -3.91
N LEU A 73 2.71 -6.06 -2.79
CA LEU A 73 4.06 -5.64 -2.38
C LEU A 73 5.03 -6.83 -2.23
N ALA A 74 4.53 -7.99 -1.79
CA ALA A 74 5.30 -9.22 -1.60
C ALA A 74 5.62 -9.95 -2.90
N HIS A 75 5.03 -9.56 -4.04
CA HIS A 75 5.14 -10.27 -5.33
C HIS A 75 6.59 -10.51 -5.77
N SER A 76 7.50 -9.58 -5.49
CA SER A 76 8.92 -9.66 -5.86
C SER A 76 9.82 -10.25 -4.76
N GLY A 77 9.26 -10.93 -3.76
CA GLY A 77 9.99 -11.60 -2.69
C GLY A 77 10.44 -10.68 -1.55
N ASN A 78 9.84 -9.50 -1.40
CA ASN A 78 10.04 -8.64 -0.24
C ASN A 78 9.41 -9.23 1.00
N LYS A 79 9.95 -8.89 2.17
CA LYS A 79 9.26 -9.13 3.44
C LYS A 79 8.26 -8.00 3.65
N ILE A 80 7.00 -8.35 3.86
CA ILE A 80 5.94 -7.38 4.17
C ILE A 80 5.47 -7.59 5.60
N ILE A 81 5.36 -6.50 6.34
CA ILE A 81 4.70 -6.45 7.63
C ILE A 81 3.46 -5.59 7.43
N SER A 82 2.29 -6.20 7.57
CA SER A 82 1.00 -5.58 7.32
C SER A 82 0.25 -5.40 8.63
N TYR A 83 -0.15 -4.16 8.94
CA TYR A 83 -0.82 -3.78 10.17
C TYR A 83 -2.28 -3.44 9.94
N ASP A 84 -3.12 -3.85 10.90
CA ASP A 84 -4.51 -3.42 10.99
C ASP A 84 -4.95 -3.39 12.47
N LEU A 85 -5.99 -2.62 12.78
CA LEU A 85 -6.59 -2.62 14.13
C LEU A 85 -7.43 -3.87 14.38
N ALA A 86 -7.89 -4.55 13.32
CA ALA A 86 -8.69 -5.77 13.39
C ALA A 86 -8.33 -6.75 12.27
N SER A 87 -8.39 -8.04 12.54
CA SER A 87 -8.14 -9.07 11.54
C SER A 87 -9.41 -9.49 10.81
N GLN A 88 -9.32 -9.61 9.49
CA GLN A 88 -10.36 -10.25 8.69
C GLN A 88 -10.13 -11.78 8.63
N PRO A 89 -11.20 -12.59 8.60
CA PRO A 89 -11.05 -14.07 8.57
C PRO A 89 -10.22 -14.60 7.39
N ILE A 90 -10.21 -13.87 6.27
CA ILE A 90 -9.44 -14.25 5.07
C ILE A 90 -7.93 -14.22 5.31
N ILE A 91 -7.44 -13.33 6.19
CA ILE A 91 -6.02 -13.18 6.52
C ILE A 91 -5.41 -14.51 6.96
N SER A 92 -6.11 -15.28 7.78
CA SER A 92 -5.65 -16.59 8.27
C SER A 92 -5.41 -17.63 7.15
N LYS A 93 -5.94 -17.36 5.95
CA LYS A 93 -5.82 -18.24 4.77
C LYS A 93 -4.70 -17.84 3.83
N ILE A 94 -4.13 -16.66 4.00
CA ILE A 94 -2.96 -16.22 3.24
C ILE A 94 -1.73 -16.92 3.83
N LYS A 95 -1.18 -17.86 3.06
CA LYS A 95 0.02 -18.64 3.44
C LYS A 95 1.19 -18.20 2.58
N LYS A 96 1.87 -17.15 3.01
CA LYS A 96 3.09 -16.63 2.40
C LYS A 96 4.12 -16.35 3.47
N ASP A 97 5.25 -17.02 3.40
CA ASP A 97 6.32 -16.94 4.39
C ASP A 97 6.94 -15.53 4.49
N ASN A 98 6.76 -14.73 3.44
CA ASN A 98 7.29 -13.38 3.38
C ASN A 98 6.26 -12.28 3.76
N ILE A 99 5.09 -12.65 4.28
CA ILE A 99 4.08 -11.69 4.79
C ILE A 99 3.76 -12.03 6.25
N SER A 100 3.88 -11.04 7.13
CA SER A 100 3.35 -11.08 8.50
C SER A 100 2.17 -10.12 8.62
N PHE A 101 1.09 -10.58 9.24
CA PHE A 101 -0.07 -9.75 9.57
C PHE A 101 -0.10 -9.50 11.07
N GLU A 102 -0.05 -8.24 11.46
CA GLU A 102 0.01 -7.79 12.84
C GLU A 102 -1.25 -7.02 13.20
N ILE A 103 -1.74 -7.21 14.43
CA ILE A 103 -2.90 -6.49 14.98
C ILE A 103 -2.41 -5.45 15.98
N GLY A 104 -2.72 -4.19 15.77
CA GLY A 104 -2.36 -3.11 16.68
C GLY A 104 -2.23 -1.76 15.99
N ASN A 105 -1.93 -0.75 16.80
CA ASN A 105 -1.63 0.58 16.26
C ASN A 105 -0.17 0.66 15.85
N ILE A 106 0.08 0.89 14.58
CA ILE A 106 1.44 1.02 14.03
C ILE A 106 2.23 2.17 14.65
N LEU A 107 1.56 3.22 15.15
CA LEU A 107 2.21 4.36 15.81
C LEU A 107 2.97 3.96 17.09
N ASP A 108 2.69 2.77 17.64
CA ASP A 108 3.41 2.22 18.80
C ASP A 108 4.74 1.54 18.41
N ASN A 109 5.06 1.44 17.10
CA ASN A 109 6.23 0.71 16.61
C ASN A 109 7.16 1.58 15.74
N ASN A 110 7.82 2.55 16.38
CA ASN A 110 8.73 3.47 15.71
C ASN A 110 9.89 2.77 14.99
N ASP A 111 10.46 1.71 15.58
CA ASP A 111 11.60 1.01 14.99
C ASP A 111 11.22 0.37 13.66
N LEU A 112 10.03 -0.20 13.57
CA LEU A 112 9.53 -0.76 12.33
C LEU A 112 9.29 0.33 11.28
N ILE A 113 8.64 1.43 11.65
CA ILE A 113 8.43 2.58 10.77
C ILE A 113 9.78 3.07 10.22
N LEU A 114 10.74 3.34 11.09
CA LEU A 114 12.05 3.89 10.73
C LEU A 114 12.89 2.94 9.86
N SER A 115 12.72 1.62 10.02
CA SER A 115 13.43 0.62 9.24
C SER A 115 12.83 0.34 7.85
N SER A 116 11.60 0.82 7.60
CA SER A 116 10.86 0.56 6.36
C SER A 116 11.09 1.66 5.33
N PRO A 117 11.75 1.40 4.19
CA PRO A 117 12.04 2.44 3.19
C PRO A 117 10.83 2.84 2.36
N PHE A 118 9.75 2.08 2.46
CA PHE A 118 8.46 2.32 1.80
C PHE A 118 7.32 1.89 2.71
N ILE A 119 6.31 2.73 2.78
CA ILE A 119 5.07 2.50 3.53
C ILE A 119 3.88 2.68 2.59
N MET A 120 2.98 1.71 2.56
CA MET A 120 1.64 1.84 1.99
C MET A 120 0.67 2.21 3.11
N LEU A 121 -0.14 3.24 2.93
CA LEU A 121 -1.17 3.70 3.86
C LEU A 121 -2.53 3.67 3.17
N ASP A 122 -3.37 2.75 3.61
CA ASP A 122 -4.73 2.52 3.10
C ASP A 122 -5.64 2.25 4.32
N THR A 123 -6.26 3.31 4.88
CA THR A 123 -6.97 3.23 6.15
C THR A 123 -8.43 3.69 6.05
N TYR A 124 -8.88 4.60 6.92
CA TYR A 124 -10.29 5.00 6.98
C TYR A 124 -10.70 6.02 5.91
N HIS A 125 -9.76 6.66 5.25
CA HIS A 125 -9.98 7.68 4.23
C HIS A 125 -10.82 8.87 4.71
N ASP A 126 -10.67 9.24 5.99
CA ASP A 126 -11.32 10.42 6.60
C ASP A 126 -10.36 11.61 6.78
N GLY A 127 -9.10 11.43 6.37
CA GLY A 127 -8.03 12.42 6.48
C GLY A 127 -7.48 12.60 7.89
N THR A 128 -8.11 11.99 8.90
CA THR A 128 -7.73 12.18 10.32
C THR A 128 -6.51 11.34 10.67
N PHE A 129 -6.61 10.03 10.46
CA PHE A 129 -5.49 9.13 10.73
C PHE A 129 -4.33 9.39 9.77
N GLU A 130 -4.61 9.69 8.52
CA GLU A 130 -3.59 10.04 7.53
C GLU A 130 -2.76 11.26 7.99
N GLN A 131 -3.43 12.29 8.54
CA GLN A 131 -2.74 13.46 9.10
C GLN A 131 -1.97 13.11 10.39
N GLU A 132 -2.56 12.36 11.31
CA GLU A 132 -1.89 11.88 12.53
C GLU A 132 -0.63 11.07 12.19
N PHE A 133 -0.72 10.19 11.20
CA PHE A 133 0.41 9.39 10.74
C PHE A 133 1.52 10.25 10.15
N VAL A 134 1.18 11.23 9.31
CA VAL A 134 2.15 12.19 8.74
C VAL A 134 2.85 12.99 9.85
N ASP A 135 2.10 13.52 10.81
CA ASP A 135 2.65 14.28 11.94
C ASP A 135 3.60 13.41 12.77
N HIS A 136 3.24 12.13 12.96
CA HIS A 136 4.10 11.16 13.64
C HIS A 136 5.39 10.89 12.86
N LEU A 137 5.33 10.68 11.54
CA LEU A 137 6.50 10.49 10.67
C LEU A 137 7.46 11.68 10.75
N ILE A 138 6.93 12.90 10.74
CA ILE A 138 7.71 14.14 10.91
C ILE A 138 8.38 14.15 12.28
N LYS A 139 7.63 13.87 13.34
CA LYS A 139 8.12 13.83 14.73
C LYS A 139 9.27 12.85 14.93
N ILE A 140 9.20 11.66 14.35
CA ILE A 140 10.26 10.64 14.46
C ILE A 140 11.36 10.79 13.40
N ASN A 141 11.29 11.84 12.56
CA ASN A 141 12.25 12.12 11.47
C ASN A 141 12.39 10.95 10.48
N TYR A 142 11.25 10.32 10.11
CA TYR A 142 11.23 9.25 9.11
C TYR A 142 11.82 9.71 7.78
N LYS A 143 12.53 8.79 7.09
CA LYS A 143 13.10 9.00 5.76
C LYS A 143 12.74 7.84 4.84
N GLY A 144 11.86 8.11 3.89
CA GLY A 144 11.40 7.10 2.94
C GLY A 144 10.31 7.61 2.02
N LEU A 145 9.61 6.69 1.40
CA LEU A 145 8.43 6.98 0.57
C LEU A 145 7.17 6.47 1.27
N VAL A 146 6.14 7.29 1.27
CA VAL A 146 4.80 6.88 1.71
C VAL A 146 3.83 7.00 0.55
N MET A 147 3.13 5.93 0.24
CA MET A 147 2.04 5.90 -0.72
C MET A 147 0.71 5.96 0.04
N PHE A 148 -0.14 6.85 -0.39
CA PHE A 148 -1.48 7.07 0.16
C PHE A 148 -2.52 6.61 -0.83
N ASP A 149 -3.46 5.79 -0.38
CA ASP A 149 -4.62 5.43 -1.19
C ASP A 149 -5.72 6.47 -1.10
N ASP A 150 -6.59 6.47 -2.08
CA ASP A 150 -7.85 7.20 -2.10
C ASP A 150 -7.74 8.73 -1.89
N ILE A 151 -6.65 9.36 -2.36
CA ILE A 151 -6.39 10.80 -2.16
C ILE A 151 -7.45 11.73 -2.75
N HIS A 152 -8.35 11.21 -3.61
CA HIS A 152 -9.45 11.93 -4.24
C HIS A 152 -10.84 11.35 -3.92
N LEU A 153 -10.93 10.33 -3.03
CA LEU A 153 -12.16 9.61 -2.74
C LEU A 153 -13.27 10.54 -2.24
N ASN A 154 -12.91 11.47 -1.37
CA ASN A 154 -13.84 12.41 -0.75
C ASN A 154 -13.16 13.77 -0.48
N LYS A 155 -13.91 14.71 0.11
CA LYS A 155 -13.43 16.06 0.41
C LYS A 155 -12.35 16.05 1.49
N GLU A 156 -12.48 15.19 2.49
CA GLU A 156 -11.59 15.06 3.64
C GLU A 156 -10.20 14.59 3.17
N MET A 157 -10.14 13.54 2.35
CA MET A 157 -8.89 13.05 1.75
C MET A 157 -8.27 14.05 0.78
N SER A 158 -9.10 14.73 -0.02
CA SER A 158 -8.61 15.80 -0.91
C SER A 158 -8.02 16.96 -0.12
N ASN A 159 -8.61 17.34 1.01
CA ASN A 159 -8.09 18.39 1.90
C ASN A 159 -6.76 17.95 2.54
N PHE A 160 -6.70 16.74 3.08
CA PHE A 160 -5.47 16.14 3.61
C PHE A 160 -4.36 16.18 2.55
N TRP A 161 -4.61 15.61 1.37
CA TRP A 161 -3.62 15.53 0.31
C TRP A 161 -3.12 16.92 -0.11
N ASN A 162 -4.04 17.86 -0.35
CA ASN A 162 -3.67 19.23 -0.72
C ASN A 162 -2.87 19.94 0.39
N GLY A 163 -3.20 19.69 1.66
CA GLY A 163 -2.55 20.24 2.84
C GLY A 163 -1.12 19.74 3.08
N LEU A 164 -0.80 18.52 2.64
CA LEU A 164 0.50 17.88 2.82
C LEU A 164 1.62 18.73 2.17
N LYS A 165 2.66 19.09 2.95
CA LYS A 165 3.75 19.99 2.55
C LYS A 165 4.95 19.29 1.95
N ASN A 166 5.04 17.98 2.10
CA ASN A 166 6.10 17.16 1.54
C ASN A 166 6.13 17.27 0.01
N GLU A 167 7.29 17.01 -0.58
CA GLU A 167 7.40 16.74 -2.00
C GLU A 167 6.53 15.51 -2.31
N LYS A 168 5.55 15.68 -3.19
CA LYS A 168 4.53 14.67 -3.44
C LYS A 168 4.11 14.64 -4.90
N TYR A 169 3.59 13.49 -5.32
CA TYR A 169 3.19 13.24 -6.70
C TYR A 169 1.88 12.47 -6.73
N ASP A 170 0.97 12.92 -7.58
CA ASP A 170 -0.28 12.22 -7.88
C ASP A 170 -0.03 11.18 -8.96
N LEU A 171 -0.29 9.92 -8.63
CA LEU A 171 -0.10 8.75 -9.49
C LEU A 171 -1.43 8.15 -9.96
N THR A 172 -2.55 8.86 -9.80
CA THR A 172 -3.90 8.38 -10.15
C THR A 172 -3.98 7.83 -11.57
N HIS A 173 -3.22 8.41 -12.50
CA HIS A 173 -3.19 7.98 -13.90
C HIS A 173 -2.62 6.57 -14.13
N ILE A 174 -1.89 6.00 -13.17
CA ILE A 174 -1.33 4.63 -13.18
C ILE A 174 -1.72 3.83 -11.94
N GLY A 175 -2.48 4.40 -11.02
CA GLY A 175 -2.93 3.80 -9.79
C GLY A 175 -4.45 3.70 -9.72
N HIS A 176 -5.01 3.87 -8.53
CA HIS A 176 -6.44 3.74 -8.27
C HIS A 176 -7.22 4.95 -8.79
N HIS A 177 -8.42 4.73 -9.34
CA HIS A 177 -9.25 5.79 -9.90
C HIS A 177 -9.72 6.83 -8.86
N SER A 178 -9.88 6.44 -7.60
CA SER A 178 -10.20 7.32 -6.46
C SER A 178 -8.99 8.08 -5.92
N GLY A 179 -7.85 7.92 -6.57
CA GLY A 179 -6.62 8.66 -6.31
C GLY A 179 -5.53 7.82 -5.62
N THR A 180 -4.33 7.90 -6.18
CA THR A 180 -3.13 7.31 -5.57
C THR A 180 -2.07 8.39 -5.48
N GLY A 181 -1.58 8.66 -4.27
CA GLY A 181 -0.55 9.64 -4.01
C GLY A 181 0.74 9.03 -3.48
N ILE A 182 1.89 9.63 -3.75
CA ILE A 182 3.15 9.27 -3.13
C ILE A 182 3.88 10.51 -2.63
N ALA A 183 4.42 10.46 -1.41
CA ALA A 183 5.17 11.57 -0.81
C ALA A 183 6.55 11.11 -0.31
N ILE A 184 7.49 12.06 -0.29
CA ILE A 184 8.87 11.86 0.19
C ILE A 184 9.00 12.45 1.59
N PHE A 185 9.57 11.68 2.50
CA PHE A 185 9.87 12.07 3.86
C PHE A 185 11.36 12.08 4.16
#